data_a1ad39716d15fc6597c61be4758ad594
#
_entry.id   a1ad39716d15fc6597c61be4758ad594
#
_cell.length_a   1.000
_cell.length_b   1.000
_cell.length_c   1.000
_cell.angle_alpha   90.00
_cell.angle_beta   90.00
_cell.angle_gamma   90.00
#
_symmetry.space_group_name_H-M   'P 1'
#
loop_
_entity.id
_entity.type
_entity.pdbx_description
1 polymer ?
#
loop_
_entity_poly.entity_id
_entity_poly.type
_entity_poly.pdbx_seq_one_letter_code
_entity_poly.pdbx_strand_id
1 'polypeptide(L)'
;MNRMFLVLLVAFASLSFSYSQQIEIKKVLGENRFYQDGKRLYMKDVITLMENNQEALLIMKKARQNNNIAIPVSIGGGGLIGWNLGKLISGGKPNWIVAGIGAGLTGIAIKLNSNVNKYSKQAVEIYNSSLNKDSSYRFHPEFNLISNEMGIGLAVKF
;
A
#
# COMPACT_ATOMS: atom_id res chain seq x y z
N MET A 1 -8.87 47.08 4.15
CA MET A 1 -8.30 45.72 3.95
C MET A 1 -8.47 45.41 2.48
N ASN A 2 -7.37 45.32 1.69
CA ASN A 2 -7.42 45.31 0.23
C ASN A 2 -8.09 44.02 -0.30
N ARG A 3 -9.13 44.17 -1.13
CA ARG A 3 -9.85 43.04 -1.77
C ARG A 3 -8.88 42.09 -2.48
N MET A 4 -7.78 42.59 -3.03
CA MET A 4 -6.70 41.78 -3.63
C MET A 4 -6.02 40.85 -2.62
N PHE A 5 -5.82 41.28 -1.36
CA PHE A 5 -5.20 40.44 -0.33
C PHE A 5 -6.10 39.25 0.05
N LEU A 6 -7.41 39.49 0.09
CA LEU A 6 -8.41 38.44 0.39
C LEU A 6 -8.48 37.37 -0.73
N VAL A 7 -8.41 37.81 -2.00
CA VAL A 7 -8.37 36.89 -3.17
C VAL A 7 -7.08 36.06 -3.16
N LEU A 8 -5.94 36.67 -2.84
CA LEU A 8 -4.67 35.97 -2.75
C LEU A 8 -4.66 34.95 -1.59
N LEU A 9 -5.25 35.28 -0.45
CA LEU A 9 -5.35 34.41 0.72
C LEU A 9 -6.27 33.21 0.44
N VAL A 10 -7.37 33.40 -0.26
CA VAL A 10 -8.29 32.33 -0.70
C VAL A 10 -7.62 31.45 -1.76
N ALA A 11 -6.86 32.01 -2.69
CA ALA A 11 -6.08 31.26 -3.68
C ALA A 11 -4.97 30.41 -3.03
N PHE A 12 -4.31 30.94 -1.98
CA PHE A 12 -3.30 30.18 -1.22
C PHE A 12 -3.92 29.08 -0.35
N ALA A 13 -5.10 29.32 0.23
CA ALA A 13 -5.81 28.32 1.02
C ALA A 13 -6.31 27.13 0.17
N SER A 14 -6.63 27.35 -1.11
CA SER A 14 -7.06 26.25 -2.02
C SER A 14 -5.91 25.37 -2.50
N LEU A 15 -4.65 25.80 -2.37
CA LEU A 15 -3.48 24.99 -2.78
C LEU A 15 -3.08 23.94 -1.71
N SER A 16 -3.63 24.01 -0.51
CA SER A 16 -3.18 23.18 0.62
C SER A 16 -3.87 21.84 0.78
N PHE A 17 -4.85 21.46 -0.05
CA PHE A 17 -5.61 20.22 0.05
C PHE A 17 -5.28 19.18 -1.03
N SER A 18 -4.02 19.11 -1.43
CA SER A 18 -3.57 17.92 -2.18
C SER A 18 -3.26 16.81 -1.18
N TYR A 19 -4.31 16.13 -0.67
CA TYR A 19 -4.11 14.90 0.09
C TYR A 19 -3.43 13.89 -0.82
N SER A 20 -2.29 13.39 -0.38
CA SER A 20 -1.61 12.30 -1.08
C SER A 20 -2.51 11.06 -1.02
N GLN A 21 -3.15 10.70 -2.12
CA GLN A 21 -3.91 9.45 -2.21
C GLN A 21 -3.00 8.23 -2.29
N GLN A 22 -1.69 8.43 -2.29
CA GLN A 22 -0.70 7.37 -2.39
C GLN A 22 -0.64 6.54 -1.11
N ILE A 23 -0.48 5.25 -1.29
CA ILE A 23 -0.30 4.29 -0.20
C ILE A 23 1.19 4.08 0.01
N GLU A 24 1.67 4.33 1.22
CA GLU A 24 3.03 4.04 1.64
C GLU A 24 3.14 2.63 2.21
N ILE A 25 4.25 1.94 1.92
CA ILE A 25 4.57 0.65 2.54
C ILE A 25 5.76 0.82 3.46
N LYS A 26 5.58 0.45 4.74
CA LYS A 26 6.67 0.34 5.72
C LYS A 26 6.85 -1.12 6.13
N LYS A 27 8.09 -1.61 6.08
CA LYS A 27 8.41 -2.95 6.57
C LYS A 27 8.55 -2.95 8.09
N VAL A 28 7.76 -3.78 8.76
CA VAL A 28 7.83 -3.95 10.22
C VAL A 28 7.86 -5.44 10.52
N LEU A 29 8.93 -5.91 11.16
CA LEU A 29 9.14 -7.32 11.49
C LEU A 29 9.00 -8.27 10.27
N GLY A 30 9.44 -7.82 9.10
CA GLY A 30 9.37 -8.61 7.87
C GLY A 30 8.03 -8.57 7.12
N GLU A 31 7.02 -7.89 7.66
CA GLU A 31 5.70 -7.72 7.06
C GLU A 31 5.50 -6.32 6.47
N ASN A 32 4.78 -6.23 5.37
CA ASN A 32 4.36 -4.96 4.79
C ASN A 32 3.19 -4.37 5.59
N ARG A 33 3.37 -3.14 6.08
CA ARG A 33 2.30 -2.34 6.68
C ARG A 33 2.01 -1.15 5.78
N PHE A 34 0.73 -0.86 5.60
CA PHE A 34 0.24 0.17 4.70
C PHE A 34 -0.14 1.43 5.48
N TYR A 35 0.17 2.58 4.92
CA TYR A 35 -0.16 3.88 5.49
C TYR A 35 -0.65 4.81 4.37
N GLN A 36 -1.56 5.71 4.71
CA GLN A 36 -2.00 6.82 3.86
C GLN A 36 -2.15 8.04 4.76
N ASP A 37 -1.51 9.14 4.40
CA ASP A 37 -1.48 10.38 5.20
C ASP A 37 -1.11 10.15 6.67
N GLY A 38 -0.13 9.27 6.92
CA GLY A 38 0.31 8.89 8.26
C GLY A 38 -0.61 7.95 9.02
N LYS A 39 -1.83 7.68 8.52
CA LYS A 39 -2.79 6.76 9.12
C LYS A 39 -2.52 5.33 8.65
N ARG A 40 -2.50 4.38 9.60
CA ARG A 40 -2.34 2.96 9.29
C ARG A 40 -3.60 2.43 8.60
N LEU A 41 -3.39 1.72 7.49
CA LEU A 41 -4.42 0.98 6.77
C LEU A 41 -4.26 -0.52 6.99
N TYR A 42 -5.37 -1.22 7.10
CA TYR A 42 -5.40 -2.69 7.05
C TYR A 42 -5.56 -3.15 5.60
N MET A 43 -5.21 -4.41 5.32
CA MET A 43 -5.33 -4.99 3.98
C MET A 43 -6.76 -4.89 3.40
N LYS A 44 -7.79 -4.89 4.26
CA LYS A 44 -9.18 -4.70 3.86
C LYS A 44 -9.40 -3.28 3.31
N ASP A 45 -8.88 -2.28 4.01
CA ASP A 45 -9.04 -0.87 3.62
C ASP A 45 -8.32 -0.60 2.29
N VAL A 46 -7.11 -1.18 2.12
CA VAL A 46 -6.36 -1.09 0.87
C VAL A 46 -7.11 -1.71 -0.30
N ILE A 47 -7.79 -2.85 -0.09
CA ILE A 47 -8.63 -3.49 -1.11
C ILE A 47 -9.77 -2.56 -1.53
N THR A 48 -10.46 -1.91 -0.57
CA THR A 48 -11.53 -0.95 -0.86
C THR A 48 -11.03 0.26 -1.64
N LEU A 49 -9.87 0.81 -1.29
CA LEU A 49 -9.25 1.91 -2.04
C LEU A 49 -8.93 1.53 -3.49
N MET A 50 -8.61 0.27 -3.75
CA MET A 50 -8.25 -0.24 -5.07
C MET A 50 -9.45 -0.68 -5.93
N GLU A 51 -10.69 -0.54 -5.47
CA GLU A 51 -11.89 -1.03 -6.19
C GLU A 51 -12.01 -0.47 -7.62
N ASN A 52 -11.59 0.76 -7.83
CA ASN A 52 -11.60 1.42 -9.15
C ASN A 52 -10.38 1.04 -10.02
N ASN A 53 -9.38 0.33 -9.49
CA ASN A 53 -8.20 -0.13 -10.22
C ASN A 53 -8.17 -1.67 -10.24
N GLN A 54 -8.78 -2.26 -11.28
CA GLN A 54 -8.96 -3.70 -11.38
C GLN A 54 -7.64 -4.49 -11.32
N GLU A 55 -6.57 -3.99 -11.90
CA GLU A 55 -5.27 -4.66 -11.90
C GLU A 55 -4.68 -4.71 -10.48
N ALA A 56 -4.59 -3.58 -9.80
CA ALA A 56 -4.13 -3.51 -8.41
C ALA A 56 -5.00 -4.35 -7.49
N LEU A 57 -6.34 -4.27 -7.66
CA LEU A 57 -7.32 -5.04 -6.89
C LEU A 57 -7.10 -6.54 -6.98
N LEU A 58 -6.92 -7.08 -8.20
CA LEU A 58 -6.70 -8.51 -8.41
C LEU A 58 -5.43 -9.00 -7.73
N ILE A 59 -4.35 -8.24 -7.82
CA ILE A 59 -3.07 -8.59 -7.20
C ILE A 59 -3.17 -8.48 -5.67
N MET A 60 -3.84 -7.47 -5.13
CA MET A 60 -4.05 -7.35 -3.69
C MET A 60 -4.95 -8.46 -3.14
N LYS A 61 -5.96 -8.91 -3.89
CA LYS A 61 -6.76 -10.09 -3.53
C LYS A 61 -5.91 -11.36 -3.45
N LYS A 62 -4.93 -11.56 -4.36
CA LYS A 62 -3.97 -12.67 -4.26
C LYS A 62 -3.11 -12.58 -2.99
N ALA A 63 -2.65 -11.37 -2.61
CA ALA A 63 -1.95 -11.17 -1.35
C ALA A 63 -2.83 -11.58 -0.16
N ARG A 64 -4.11 -11.16 -0.14
CA ARG A 64 -5.06 -11.50 0.91
C ARG A 64 -5.33 -13.01 1.00
N GLN A 65 -5.47 -13.71 -0.13
CA GLN A 65 -5.64 -15.16 -0.15
C GLN A 65 -4.44 -15.88 0.49
N ASN A 66 -3.21 -15.49 0.12
CA ASN A 66 -2.00 -16.03 0.73
C ASN A 66 -1.96 -15.74 2.24
N ASN A 67 -2.34 -14.54 2.67
CA ASN A 67 -2.38 -14.15 4.08
C ASN A 67 -3.38 -14.98 4.88
N ASN A 68 -4.57 -15.22 4.33
CA ASN A 68 -5.61 -16.03 4.97
C ASN A 68 -5.17 -17.48 5.22
N ILE A 69 -4.27 -18.01 4.37
CA ILE A 69 -3.68 -19.35 4.55
C ILE A 69 -2.43 -19.27 5.45
N ALA A 70 -1.62 -18.23 5.31
CA ALA A 70 -0.38 -18.07 6.08
C ALA A 70 -0.63 -18.01 7.57
N ILE A 71 -1.66 -17.29 8.02
CA ILE A 71 -1.97 -17.11 9.44
C ILE A 71 -2.21 -18.45 10.16
N PRO A 72 -3.19 -19.29 9.76
CA PRO A 72 -3.44 -20.56 10.45
C PRO A 72 -2.25 -21.52 10.33
N VAL A 73 -1.54 -21.53 9.18
CA VAL A 73 -0.34 -22.37 9.01
C VAL A 73 0.78 -21.92 9.94
N SER A 74 0.99 -20.61 10.11
CA SER A 74 1.98 -20.06 11.05
C SER A 74 1.65 -20.42 12.49
N ILE A 75 0.38 -20.29 12.89
CA ILE A 75 -0.09 -20.63 14.23
C ILE A 75 0.09 -22.13 14.48
N GLY A 76 -0.31 -22.97 13.53
CA GLY A 76 -0.14 -24.42 13.64
C GLY A 76 1.31 -24.85 13.73
N GLY A 77 2.16 -24.35 12.82
CA GLY A 77 3.59 -24.67 12.80
C GLY A 77 4.32 -24.19 14.07
N GLY A 78 4.13 -22.93 14.43
CA GLY A 78 4.71 -22.34 15.65
C GLY A 78 4.21 -23.00 16.92
N GLY A 79 2.91 -23.33 16.98
CA GLY A 79 2.31 -24.04 18.12
C GLY A 79 2.90 -25.43 18.34
N LEU A 80 3.08 -26.23 17.27
CA LEU A 80 3.68 -27.57 17.37
C LEU A 80 5.16 -27.50 17.81
N ILE A 81 5.92 -26.53 17.31
CA ILE A 81 7.30 -26.31 17.76
C ILE A 81 7.32 -25.86 19.22
N GLY A 82 6.52 -24.86 19.57
CA GLY A 82 6.45 -24.31 20.94
C GLY A 82 6.03 -25.35 21.96
N TRP A 83 5.05 -26.22 21.63
CA TRP A 83 4.65 -27.34 22.46
C TRP A 83 5.81 -28.31 22.75
N ASN A 84 6.59 -28.68 21.73
CA ASN A 84 7.73 -29.58 21.87
C ASN A 84 8.86 -28.95 22.70
N LEU A 85 9.14 -27.65 22.48
CA LEU A 85 10.11 -26.91 23.29
C LEU A 85 9.64 -26.80 24.75
N GLY A 86 8.36 -26.55 25.00
CA GLY A 86 7.78 -26.53 26.34
C GLY A 86 7.95 -27.87 27.08
N LYS A 87 7.71 -29.00 26.37
CA LYS A 87 7.98 -30.34 26.95
C LYS A 87 9.45 -30.53 27.31
N LEU A 88 10.35 -30.11 26.42
CA LEU A 88 11.80 -30.25 26.67
C LEU A 88 12.23 -29.47 27.95
N ILE A 89 11.74 -28.22 28.07
CA ILE A 89 12.07 -27.36 29.24
C ILE A 89 11.49 -27.91 30.52
N SER A 90 10.30 -28.56 30.50
CA SER A 90 9.65 -29.15 31.66
C SER A 90 10.17 -30.56 32.01
N GLY A 91 11.25 -31.04 31.38
CA GLY A 91 11.83 -32.35 31.61
C GLY A 91 11.07 -33.51 30.95
N GLY A 92 10.08 -33.23 30.11
CA GLY A 92 9.36 -34.21 29.33
C GLY A 92 10.13 -34.68 28.09
N LYS A 93 9.62 -35.76 27.45
CA LYS A 93 10.21 -36.25 26.19
C LYS A 93 9.58 -35.53 24.97
N PRO A 94 10.35 -34.80 24.19
CA PRO A 94 9.85 -34.19 22.97
C PRO A 94 9.50 -35.24 21.92
N ASN A 95 8.47 -34.93 21.09
CA ASN A 95 8.13 -35.77 19.95
C ASN A 95 8.71 -35.15 18.68
N TRP A 96 9.80 -35.73 18.18
CA TRP A 96 10.54 -35.24 17.02
C TRP A 96 9.74 -35.28 15.72
N ILE A 97 8.77 -36.21 15.62
CA ILE A 97 7.86 -36.26 14.43
C ILE A 97 6.97 -35.03 14.42
N VAL A 98 6.38 -34.68 15.56
CA VAL A 98 5.53 -33.49 15.71
C VAL A 98 6.34 -32.18 15.50
N ALA A 99 7.57 -32.14 16.02
CA ALA A 99 8.48 -31.03 15.78
C ALA A 99 8.81 -30.89 14.27
N GLY A 100 9.05 -31.98 13.59
CA GLY A 100 9.31 -32.01 12.13
C GLY A 100 8.11 -31.50 11.32
N ILE A 101 6.88 -31.90 11.67
CA ILE A 101 5.66 -31.37 11.07
C ILE A 101 5.55 -29.86 11.29
N GLY A 102 5.80 -29.40 12.55
CA GLY A 102 5.80 -27.98 12.87
C GLY A 102 6.82 -27.17 12.06
N ALA A 103 8.03 -27.70 11.89
CA ALA A 103 9.07 -27.08 11.05
C ALA A 103 8.65 -27.00 9.58
N GLY A 104 8.06 -28.07 9.04
CA GLY A 104 7.52 -28.08 7.67
C GLY A 104 6.44 -27.02 7.45
N LEU A 105 5.46 -26.94 8.37
CA LEU A 105 4.42 -25.90 8.33
C LEU A 105 5.00 -24.50 8.42
N THR A 106 6.01 -24.28 9.25
CA THR A 106 6.71 -22.99 9.37
C THR A 106 7.40 -22.62 8.06
N GLY A 107 8.04 -23.56 7.37
CA GLY A 107 8.63 -23.34 6.05
C GLY A 107 7.58 -22.91 5.01
N ILE A 108 6.42 -23.56 4.99
CA ILE A 108 5.28 -23.19 4.13
C ILE A 108 4.80 -21.76 4.49
N ALA A 109 4.64 -21.44 5.77
CA ALA A 109 4.21 -20.13 6.23
C ALA A 109 5.16 -19.02 5.78
N ILE A 110 6.47 -19.23 5.85
CA ILE A 110 7.49 -18.28 5.37
C ILE A 110 7.31 -18.01 3.88
N LYS A 111 7.08 -19.05 3.07
CA LYS A 111 6.85 -18.91 1.64
C LYS A 111 5.57 -18.12 1.34
N LEU A 112 4.49 -18.41 2.06
CA LEU A 112 3.21 -17.69 1.92
C LEU A 112 3.37 -16.22 2.30
N ASN A 113 4.03 -15.92 3.42
CA ASN A 113 4.31 -14.54 3.85
C ASN A 113 5.18 -13.77 2.83
N SER A 114 6.16 -14.43 2.21
CA SER A 114 6.94 -13.85 1.12
C SER A 114 6.05 -13.47 -0.05
N ASN A 115 5.09 -14.34 -0.42
CA ASN A 115 4.13 -14.06 -1.48
C ASN A 115 3.18 -12.90 -1.10
N VAL A 116 2.71 -12.83 0.16
CA VAL A 116 1.92 -11.70 0.67
C VAL A 116 2.67 -10.39 0.48
N ASN A 117 3.93 -10.34 0.91
CA ASN A 117 4.76 -9.15 0.78
C ASN A 117 5.00 -8.76 -0.69
N LYS A 118 5.27 -9.74 -1.55
CA LYS A 118 5.49 -9.51 -2.99
C LYS A 118 4.23 -8.94 -3.66
N TYR A 119 3.10 -9.64 -3.52
CA TYR A 119 1.86 -9.23 -4.18
C TYR A 119 1.31 -7.91 -3.63
N SER A 120 1.37 -7.70 -2.31
CA SER A 120 0.90 -6.44 -1.72
C SER A 120 1.74 -5.24 -2.17
N LYS A 121 3.07 -5.41 -2.26
CA LYS A 121 3.95 -4.36 -2.79
C LYS A 121 3.62 -4.05 -4.24
N GLN A 122 3.52 -5.07 -5.10
CA GLN A 122 3.17 -4.92 -6.51
C GLN A 122 1.81 -4.21 -6.69
N ALA A 123 0.79 -4.60 -5.93
CA ALA A 123 -0.52 -3.98 -5.99
C ALA A 123 -0.48 -2.48 -5.65
N VAL A 124 0.25 -2.11 -4.59
CA VAL A 124 0.40 -0.71 -4.18
C VAL A 124 1.18 0.10 -5.23
N GLU A 125 2.23 -0.46 -5.82
CA GLU A 125 2.99 0.19 -6.89
C GLU A 125 2.12 0.48 -8.11
N ILE A 126 1.29 -0.48 -8.56
CA ILE A 126 0.35 -0.31 -9.66
C ILE A 126 -0.69 0.77 -9.31
N TYR A 127 -1.26 0.71 -8.12
CA TYR A 127 -2.24 1.69 -7.66
C TYR A 127 -1.66 3.10 -7.64
N ASN A 128 -0.51 3.30 -7.00
CA ASN A 128 0.15 4.61 -6.93
C ASN A 128 0.57 5.15 -8.31
N SER A 129 1.00 4.28 -9.22
CA SER A 129 1.36 4.68 -10.58
C SER A 129 0.15 5.12 -11.40
N SER A 130 -1.03 4.54 -11.16
CA SER A 130 -2.26 4.98 -11.82
C SER A 130 -2.69 6.37 -11.36
N LEU A 131 -2.56 6.69 -10.07
CA LEU A 131 -2.85 8.02 -9.54
C LEU A 131 -1.96 9.10 -10.16
N ASN A 132 -0.68 8.79 -10.38
CA ASN A 132 0.25 9.73 -11.01
C ASN A 132 -0.09 9.96 -12.50
N LYS A 133 -0.56 8.93 -13.21
CA LYS A 133 -1.01 9.08 -14.61
C LYS A 133 -2.24 9.98 -14.71
N ASP A 134 -3.23 9.78 -13.84
CA ASP A 134 -4.45 10.59 -13.81
C ASP A 134 -4.16 12.07 -13.49
N SER A 135 -3.18 12.34 -12.63
CA SER A 135 -2.76 13.71 -12.32
C SER A 135 -1.99 14.37 -13.47
N SER A 136 -1.25 13.61 -14.26
CA SER A 136 -0.49 14.12 -15.42
C SER A 136 -1.40 14.49 -16.59
N TYR A 137 -2.59 13.90 -16.70
CA TYR A 137 -3.57 14.24 -17.74
C TYR A 137 -4.41 15.48 -17.40
N ARG A 138 -4.37 15.98 -16.17
CA ARG A 138 -5.37 16.96 -15.71
C ARG A 138 -5.03 18.42 -15.92
N PHE A 139 -3.80 18.83 -16.15
CA PHE A 139 -3.51 20.25 -16.37
C PHE A 139 -2.13 20.49 -16.98
N HIS A 140 -2.07 20.65 -18.30
CA HIS A 140 -0.94 21.26 -18.99
C HIS A 140 -1.43 22.50 -19.75
N PRO A 141 -1.64 23.65 -19.10
CA PRO A 141 -1.95 24.88 -19.82
C PRO A 141 -0.73 25.29 -20.64
N GLU A 142 -0.87 25.30 -21.95
CA GLU A 142 0.13 25.88 -22.84
C GLU A 142 -0.10 27.40 -22.92
N PHE A 143 0.84 28.17 -22.37
CA PHE A 143 0.82 29.61 -22.47
C PHE A 143 1.50 30.04 -23.77
N ASN A 144 0.71 30.55 -24.73
CA ASN A 144 1.23 31.08 -25.98
C ASN A 144 1.12 32.59 -25.99
N LEU A 145 2.25 33.27 -26.16
CA LEU A 145 2.30 34.70 -26.35
C LEU A 145 2.00 35.01 -27.82
N ILE A 146 0.86 35.66 -28.09
CA ILE A 146 0.48 36.06 -29.41
C ILE A 146 0.79 37.56 -29.56
N SER A 147 1.63 37.88 -30.54
CA SER A 147 1.91 39.29 -30.93
C SER A 147 1.33 39.54 -32.29
N ASN A 148 0.39 40.51 -32.39
CA ASN A 148 -0.19 41.01 -33.63
C ASN A 148 0.09 42.50 -33.74
N GLU A 149 -0.13 43.07 -34.94
CA GLU A 149 0.04 44.52 -35.22
C GLU A 149 -0.81 45.42 -34.29
N MET A 150 -1.82 44.89 -33.61
CA MET A 150 -2.69 45.59 -32.66
C MET A 150 -2.32 45.42 -31.18
N GLY A 151 -1.29 44.61 -30.82
CA GLY A 151 -0.87 44.41 -29.45
C GLY A 151 -0.36 43.01 -29.12
N ILE A 152 -0.01 42.81 -27.84
CA ILE A 152 0.48 41.55 -27.28
C ILE A 152 -0.65 40.90 -26.47
N GLY A 153 -1.00 39.67 -26.78
CA GLY A 153 -2.01 38.88 -26.07
C GLY A 153 -1.42 37.56 -25.51
N LEU A 154 -1.99 37.08 -24.41
CA LEU A 154 -1.68 35.76 -23.83
C LEU A 154 -2.83 34.80 -24.16
N ALA A 155 -2.55 33.75 -24.96
CA ALA A 155 -3.50 32.67 -25.17
C ALA A 155 -3.15 31.48 -24.29
N VAL A 156 -4.15 30.94 -23.57
CA VAL A 156 -4.03 29.73 -22.75
C VAL A 156 -4.83 28.64 -23.46
N LYS A 157 -4.14 27.54 -23.83
CA LYS A 157 -4.76 26.35 -24.40
C LYS A 157 -4.82 25.30 -23.31
N PHE A 158 -6.00 24.72 -23.11
CA PHE A 158 -6.26 23.68 -22.11
C PHE A 158 -6.31 22.30 -22.74
#